data_bb79642f48f264e7e9024a67bbfd6963
#
_entry.id   bb79642f48f264e7e9024a67bbfd6963
#
_cell.length_a   1.000
_cell.length_b   1.000
_cell.length_c   1.000
_cell.angle_alpha   90.00
_cell.angle_beta   90.00
_cell.angle_gamma   90.00
#
_symmetry.space_group_name_H-M   'P 1'
#
loop_
_entity.id
_entity.type
_entity.pdbx_description
1 polymer ?
#
loop_
_entity_poly.entity_id
_entity_poly.type
_entity_poly.pdbx_seq_one_letter_code
_entity_poly.pdbx_strand_id
1 'polypeptide(L)'
;TLAQPASQTAGFAAPILTIPVVVHVIHDGSDLVGQNTNLTIDQIQSQIDKLNQAFRKNDPNFTNTPAIFQNLATDAEIEFCLANVNPNGNPTNGIIRHNYSTASITSVNYIETNIKPVTQWSPANYLNIWTVAIPNTNIFGGVQGYSYSPANGFAGVSPLDGVVVDYRFFGVGHESIGNGVIAVRETGRYLGLLDIWGMNDANGLPLGCSSDDGLTDTPDQAEPTGIANPHCPSIIPTSCGSNDMYTNYMDYMRADECQTMFTADQVNV
;
A
#
# COMPACT_ATOMS: atom_id res chain seq x y z
N THR A 1 -1.20 57.53 -11.57
CA THR A 1 -0.77 56.27 -10.94
C THR A 1 -1.45 55.14 -11.71
N LEU A 2 -0.73 54.53 -12.63
CA LEU A 2 -1.15 53.35 -13.37
C LEU A 2 -0.94 52.11 -12.46
N ALA A 3 -2.01 51.38 -12.19
CA ALA A 3 -1.94 50.10 -11.48
C ALA A 3 -1.25 49.09 -12.42
N GLN A 4 -0.17 48.45 -11.94
CA GLN A 4 0.43 47.30 -12.62
C GLN A 4 -0.51 46.09 -12.47
N PRO A 5 -0.72 45.29 -13.52
CA PRO A 5 -1.44 44.06 -13.39
C PRO A 5 -0.61 43.06 -12.56
N ALA A 6 -1.26 42.40 -11.59
CA ALA A 6 -0.68 41.32 -10.85
C ALA A 6 -0.23 40.20 -11.83
N SER A 7 1.04 39.89 -11.82
CA SER A 7 1.60 38.75 -12.52
C SER A 7 1.00 37.49 -11.93
N GLN A 8 0.06 36.87 -12.64
CA GLN A 8 -0.31 35.46 -12.37
C GLN A 8 0.88 34.61 -12.83
N THR A 9 1.68 34.16 -11.90
CA THR A 9 2.57 33.03 -12.15
C THR A 9 1.67 31.82 -12.43
N ALA A 10 1.59 31.42 -13.68
CA ALA A 10 1.02 30.13 -14.06
C ALA A 10 1.89 29.07 -13.34
N GLY A 11 1.36 28.49 -12.27
CA GLY A 11 1.97 27.35 -11.61
C GLY A 11 1.98 26.21 -12.63
N PHE A 12 3.17 25.78 -13.05
CA PHE A 12 3.30 24.50 -13.74
C PHE A 12 2.90 23.43 -12.72
N ALA A 13 1.90 22.59 -13.08
CA ALA A 13 1.62 21.40 -12.32
C ALA A 13 2.93 20.59 -12.23
N ALA A 14 3.25 20.07 -11.07
CA ALA A 14 4.41 19.20 -10.92
C ALA A 14 4.26 18.00 -11.87
N PRO A 15 5.34 17.51 -12.49
CA PRO A 15 5.25 16.35 -13.36
C PRO A 15 4.85 15.12 -12.56
N ILE A 16 3.88 14.36 -13.05
CA ILE A 16 3.47 13.09 -12.46
C ILE A 16 4.65 12.13 -12.47
N LEU A 17 4.99 11.58 -11.31
CA LEU A 17 6.02 10.56 -11.17
C LEU A 17 5.45 9.19 -11.53
N THR A 18 5.97 8.55 -12.57
CA THR A 18 5.56 7.19 -12.93
C THR A 18 6.54 6.15 -12.39
N ILE A 19 6.06 5.21 -11.59
CA ILE A 19 6.84 4.13 -10.98
C ILE A 19 6.57 2.81 -11.74
N PRO A 20 7.57 2.22 -12.42
CA PRO A 20 7.44 0.91 -13.04
C PRO A 20 7.35 -0.19 -11.96
N VAL A 21 6.32 -1.02 -12.04
CA VAL A 21 6.06 -2.12 -11.11
C VAL A 21 6.35 -3.45 -11.76
N VAL A 22 7.03 -4.35 -11.07
CA VAL A 22 7.08 -5.77 -11.41
C VAL A 22 6.33 -6.57 -10.36
N VAL A 23 5.38 -7.39 -10.80
CA VAL A 23 4.61 -8.29 -9.92
C VAL A 23 5.16 -9.70 -10.04
N HIS A 24 5.72 -10.19 -8.95
CA HIS A 24 6.22 -11.56 -8.81
C HIS A 24 5.10 -12.42 -8.22
N VAL A 25 4.47 -13.23 -9.06
CA VAL A 25 3.42 -14.17 -8.66
C VAL A 25 4.08 -15.46 -8.18
N ILE A 26 4.07 -15.69 -6.88
CA ILE A 26 4.62 -16.90 -6.26
C ILE A 26 3.48 -17.91 -6.14
N HIS A 27 3.50 -18.95 -7.00
CA HIS A 27 2.40 -19.88 -7.12
C HIS A 27 2.85 -21.33 -7.05
N ASP A 28 1.95 -22.22 -6.64
CA ASP A 28 2.16 -23.66 -6.76
C ASP A 28 2.11 -24.06 -8.22
N GLY A 29 3.04 -24.90 -8.65
CA GLY A 29 3.14 -25.33 -10.04
C GLY A 29 1.93 -26.13 -10.57
N SER A 30 1.08 -26.62 -9.68
CA SER A 30 -0.18 -27.28 -10.01
C SER A 30 -1.32 -26.31 -10.29
N ASP A 31 -1.20 -25.04 -9.85
CA ASP A 31 -2.25 -24.03 -10.00
C ASP A 31 -2.29 -23.50 -11.44
N LEU A 32 -3.42 -23.62 -12.10
CA LEU A 32 -3.66 -22.91 -13.35
C LEU A 32 -3.84 -21.41 -13.09
N VAL A 33 -3.60 -20.58 -14.11
CA VAL A 33 -3.84 -19.13 -14.01
C VAL A 33 -5.30 -18.88 -13.62
N GLY A 34 -5.50 -18.10 -12.58
CA GLY A 34 -6.80 -17.81 -11.96
C GLY A 34 -7.20 -18.80 -10.87
N GLN A 35 -6.32 -19.71 -10.47
CA GLN A 35 -6.56 -20.63 -9.37
C GLN A 35 -5.59 -20.35 -8.22
N ASN A 36 -6.11 -20.31 -7.00
CA ASN A 36 -5.35 -20.13 -5.76
C ASN A 36 -4.33 -18.97 -5.86
N THR A 37 -3.03 -19.29 -5.69
CA THR A 37 -1.94 -18.30 -5.68
C THR A 37 -1.55 -17.81 -7.09
N ASN A 38 -2.04 -18.43 -8.15
CA ASN A 38 -1.69 -18.09 -9.53
C ASN A 38 -2.65 -17.05 -10.13
N LEU A 39 -2.56 -15.81 -9.68
CA LEU A 39 -3.46 -14.71 -10.00
C LEU A 39 -3.61 -14.45 -11.52
N THR A 40 -4.79 -14.01 -11.95
CA THR A 40 -5.02 -13.57 -13.33
C THR A 40 -4.34 -12.24 -13.65
N ILE A 41 -4.14 -11.94 -14.92
CA ILE A 41 -3.64 -10.62 -15.37
C ILE A 41 -4.62 -9.52 -14.97
N ASP A 42 -5.93 -9.76 -15.12
CA ASP A 42 -6.98 -8.79 -14.81
C ASP A 42 -7.00 -8.45 -13.30
N GLN A 43 -6.80 -9.45 -12.44
CA GLN A 43 -6.69 -9.24 -11.00
C GLN A 43 -5.44 -8.41 -10.66
N ILE A 44 -4.31 -8.69 -11.30
CA ILE A 44 -3.08 -7.92 -11.12
C ILE A 44 -3.26 -6.49 -11.62
N GLN A 45 -3.88 -6.30 -12.79
CA GLN A 45 -4.15 -4.96 -13.32
C GLN A 45 -5.07 -4.16 -12.40
N SER A 46 -6.10 -4.80 -11.84
CA SER A 46 -7.01 -4.14 -10.90
C SER A 46 -6.29 -3.62 -9.63
N GLN A 47 -5.19 -4.28 -9.23
CA GLN A 47 -4.35 -3.76 -8.14
C GLN A 47 -3.56 -2.51 -8.55
N ILE A 48 -3.01 -2.49 -9.77
CA ILE A 48 -2.32 -1.31 -10.29
C ILE A 48 -3.30 -0.14 -10.40
N ASP A 49 -4.51 -0.40 -10.87
CA ASP A 49 -5.57 0.61 -10.96
C ASP A 49 -5.96 1.13 -9.57
N LYS A 50 -6.03 0.26 -8.55
CA LYS A 50 -6.30 0.66 -7.16
C LYS A 50 -5.16 1.51 -6.58
N LEU A 51 -3.90 1.18 -6.84
CA LEU A 51 -2.76 2.03 -6.48
C LEU A 51 -2.91 3.43 -7.09
N ASN A 52 -3.21 3.50 -8.39
CA ASN A 52 -3.41 4.77 -9.08
C ASN A 52 -4.62 5.55 -8.53
N GLN A 53 -5.74 4.88 -8.22
CA GLN A 53 -6.88 5.53 -7.59
C GLN A 53 -6.50 6.17 -6.25
N ALA A 54 -5.74 5.47 -5.43
CA ALA A 54 -5.33 5.94 -4.12
C ALA A 54 -4.33 7.11 -4.20
N PHE A 55 -3.24 6.94 -4.94
CA PHE A 55 -2.15 7.92 -5.00
C PHE A 55 -2.46 9.14 -5.88
N ARG A 56 -3.49 9.07 -6.74
CA ARG A 56 -4.00 10.18 -7.56
C ARG A 56 -5.28 10.81 -7.00
N LYS A 57 -5.66 10.46 -5.76
CA LYS A 57 -6.89 10.97 -5.14
C LYS A 57 -8.14 10.76 -6.02
N ASN A 58 -8.21 9.64 -6.71
CA ASN A 58 -9.28 9.28 -7.63
C ASN A 58 -10.07 8.05 -7.15
N ASP A 59 -10.03 7.75 -5.83
CA ASP A 59 -10.82 6.65 -5.28
C ASP A 59 -12.32 6.90 -5.47
N PRO A 60 -13.08 5.99 -6.08
CA PRO A 60 -14.50 6.17 -6.32
C PRO A 60 -15.33 6.33 -5.04
N ASN A 61 -14.81 5.83 -3.90
CA ASN A 61 -15.44 5.95 -2.60
C ASN A 61 -15.05 7.24 -1.84
N PHE A 62 -14.25 8.13 -2.43
CA PHE A 62 -13.80 9.37 -1.78
C PHE A 62 -14.97 10.23 -1.25
N THR A 63 -16.12 10.19 -1.90
CA THR A 63 -17.34 10.90 -1.45
C THR A 63 -17.86 10.41 -0.09
N ASN A 64 -17.46 9.21 0.35
CA ASN A 64 -17.79 8.66 1.67
C ASN A 64 -16.86 9.16 2.79
N THR A 65 -15.77 9.85 2.43
CA THR A 65 -14.88 10.49 3.40
C THR A 65 -15.63 11.55 4.19
N PRO A 66 -15.56 11.53 5.54
CA PRO A 66 -16.19 12.57 6.35
C PRO A 66 -15.73 13.97 5.95
N ALA A 67 -16.66 14.93 5.94
CA ALA A 67 -16.39 16.30 5.48
C ALA A 67 -15.21 16.97 6.21
N ILE A 68 -14.97 16.59 7.48
CA ILE A 68 -13.84 17.12 8.27
C ILE A 68 -12.47 16.71 7.73
N PHE A 69 -12.39 15.58 6.99
CA PHE A 69 -11.13 15.07 6.43
C PHE A 69 -10.97 15.34 4.93
N GLN A 70 -12.08 15.64 4.21
CA GLN A 70 -12.03 15.80 2.74
C GLN A 70 -11.03 16.87 2.27
N ASN A 71 -10.90 17.98 3.03
CA ASN A 71 -9.98 19.08 2.69
C ASN A 71 -8.50 18.75 2.97
N LEU A 72 -8.22 17.71 3.75
CA LEU A 72 -6.86 17.25 4.03
C LEU A 72 -6.34 16.31 2.95
N ALA A 73 -7.25 15.68 2.20
CA ALA A 73 -6.89 14.73 1.15
C ALA A 73 -6.13 15.41 0.01
N THR A 74 -5.04 14.81 -0.44
CA THR A 74 -4.14 15.35 -1.45
C THR A 74 -3.81 14.30 -2.51
N ASP A 75 -3.63 14.76 -3.76
CA ASP A 75 -3.08 13.96 -4.87
C ASP A 75 -1.57 13.87 -4.69
N ALA A 76 -1.02 12.66 -4.59
CA ALA A 76 0.42 12.44 -4.47
C ALA A 76 1.17 12.66 -5.78
N GLU A 77 0.46 12.82 -6.91
CA GLU A 77 1.03 12.95 -8.26
C GLU A 77 1.96 11.78 -8.65
N ILE A 78 1.71 10.60 -8.05
CA ILE A 78 2.42 9.35 -8.34
C ILE A 78 1.49 8.41 -9.10
N GLU A 79 2.00 7.83 -10.19
CA GLU A 79 1.33 6.78 -10.96
C GLU A 79 2.18 5.52 -11.01
N PHE A 80 1.50 4.38 -11.00
CA PHE A 80 2.11 3.05 -11.10
C PHE A 80 1.73 2.44 -12.44
N CYS A 81 2.68 1.79 -13.11
CA CYS A 81 2.42 1.03 -14.31
C CYS A 81 3.18 -0.30 -14.28
N LEU A 82 2.61 -1.36 -14.83
CA LEU A 82 3.37 -2.59 -15.03
C LEU A 82 4.57 -2.31 -15.95
N ALA A 83 5.73 -2.82 -15.55
CA ALA A 83 6.97 -2.65 -16.31
C ALA A 83 6.82 -3.22 -17.72
N ASN A 84 7.19 -2.45 -18.73
CA ASN A 84 7.15 -2.86 -20.14
C ASN A 84 8.51 -3.28 -20.70
N VAL A 85 9.59 -3.07 -19.93
CA VAL A 85 10.96 -3.48 -20.23
C VAL A 85 11.53 -4.18 -19.00
N ASN A 86 12.16 -5.33 -19.19
CA ASN A 86 12.81 -6.07 -18.11
C ASN A 86 14.27 -5.59 -17.87
N PRO A 87 14.98 -6.04 -16.81
CA PRO A 87 16.34 -5.60 -16.51
C PRO A 87 17.37 -5.84 -17.63
N ASN A 88 17.06 -6.74 -18.56
CA ASN A 88 17.92 -7.04 -19.72
C ASN A 88 17.59 -6.20 -20.97
N GLY A 89 16.64 -5.24 -20.85
CA GLY A 89 16.21 -4.38 -21.96
C GLY A 89 15.19 -5.03 -22.91
N ASN A 90 14.66 -6.21 -22.60
CA ASN A 90 13.66 -6.89 -23.43
C ASN A 90 12.23 -6.49 -23.04
N PRO A 91 11.27 -6.51 -23.99
CA PRO A 91 9.87 -6.31 -23.71
C PRO A 91 9.32 -7.29 -22.67
N THR A 92 8.42 -6.83 -21.81
CA THR A 92 7.74 -7.62 -20.78
C THR A 92 6.35 -7.05 -20.53
N ASN A 93 5.50 -7.79 -19.83
CA ASN A 93 4.23 -7.30 -19.29
C ASN A 93 4.30 -6.99 -17.78
N GLY A 94 5.51 -7.00 -17.20
CA GLY A 94 5.71 -6.70 -15.77
C GLY A 94 5.21 -7.77 -14.80
N ILE A 95 4.79 -8.94 -15.29
CA ILE A 95 4.27 -10.04 -14.45
C ILE A 95 5.17 -11.25 -14.62
N ILE A 96 5.80 -11.67 -13.54
CA ILE A 96 6.71 -12.81 -13.54
C ILE A 96 6.13 -13.91 -12.64
N ARG A 97 5.96 -15.11 -13.17
CA ARG A 97 5.41 -16.24 -12.43
C ARG A 97 6.54 -17.16 -11.98
N HIS A 98 6.54 -17.45 -10.68
CA HIS A 98 7.55 -18.30 -10.05
C HIS A 98 6.88 -19.51 -9.41
N ASN A 99 7.31 -20.70 -9.83
CA ASN A 99 6.81 -21.94 -9.28
C ASN A 99 7.54 -22.26 -7.97
N TYR A 100 6.79 -22.14 -6.86
CA TYR A 100 7.21 -22.53 -5.52
C TYR A 100 6.09 -23.34 -4.87
N SER A 101 6.43 -24.48 -4.30
CA SER A 101 5.44 -25.21 -3.48
C SER A 101 5.02 -24.35 -2.30
N THR A 102 3.74 -24.01 -2.21
CA THR A 102 3.19 -23.23 -1.10
C THR A 102 3.42 -23.88 0.25
N ALA A 103 3.46 -25.23 0.29
CA ALA A 103 3.79 -26.00 1.49
C ALA A 103 5.24 -25.77 1.99
N SER A 104 6.13 -25.32 1.12
CA SER A 104 7.52 -25.00 1.47
C SER A 104 7.68 -23.62 2.09
N ILE A 105 6.70 -22.73 1.90
CA ILE A 105 6.70 -21.36 2.42
C ILE A 105 6.15 -21.39 3.86
N THR A 106 7.04 -21.62 4.82
CA THR A 106 6.65 -21.89 6.21
C THR A 106 6.70 -20.65 7.11
N SER A 107 7.29 -19.56 6.66
CA SER A 107 7.44 -18.33 7.44
C SER A 107 7.70 -17.11 6.53
N VAL A 108 7.48 -15.92 7.05
CA VAL A 108 7.89 -14.66 6.41
C VAL A 108 9.41 -14.68 6.14
N ASN A 109 10.21 -15.18 7.08
CA ASN A 109 11.65 -15.30 6.89
C ASN A 109 12.01 -16.17 5.68
N TYR A 110 11.24 -17.21 5.36
CA TYR A 110 11.46 -18.01 4.15
C TYR A 110 11.29 -17.16 2.88
N ILE A 111 10.29 -16.30 2.83
CA ILE A 111 10.06 -15.38 1.71
C ILE A 111 11.27 -14.46 1.55
N GLU A 112 11.75 -13.87 2.64
CA GLU A 112 12.88 -12.93 2.65
C GLU A 112 14.21 -13.55 2.25
N THR A 113 14.45 -14.81 2.62
CA THR A 113 15.75 -15.44 2.43
C THR A 113 15.85 -16.35 1.21
N ASN A 114 14.73 -16.88 0.70
CA ASN A 114 14.73 -17.87 -0.38
C ASN A 114 13.99 -17.42 -1.64
N ILE A 115 13.03 -16.49 -1.53
CA ILE A 115 12.23 -16.06 -2.68
C ILE A 115 12.71 -14.70 -3.19
N LYS A 116 12.70 -13.68 -2.36
CA LYS A 116 13.05 -12.31 -2.77
C LYS A 116 14.44 -12.20 -3.38
N PRO A 117 15.51 -12.76 -2.79
CA PRO A 117 16.86 -12.60 -3.31
C PRO A 117 17.10 -13.15 -4.72
N VAL A 118 16.30 -14.15 -5.13
CA VAL A 118 16.47 -14.82 -6.42
C VAL A 118 15.46 -14.38 -7.47
N THR A 119 14.46 -13.60 -7.07
CA THR A 119 13.39 -13.13 -7.98
C THR A 119 13.38 -11.63 -8.19
N GLN A 120 13.98 -10.86 -7.27
CA GLN A 120 13.96 -9.41 -7.27
C GLN A 120 14.57 -8.80 -8.54
N TRP A 121 13.90 -7.82 -9.13
CA TRP A 121 14.50 -6.90 -10.09
C TRP A 121 15.13 -5.72 -9.35
N SER A 122 16.06 -5.01 -10.01
CA SER A 122 16.77 -3.88 -9.39
C SER A 122 15.79 -2.87 -8.78
N PRO A 123 15.81 -2.66 -7.46
CA PRO A 123 14.90 -1.71 -6.81
C PRO A 123 15.19 -0.26 -7.17
N ALA A 124 16.35 0.04 -7.75
CA ALA A 124 16.65 1.37 -8.29
C ALA A 124 15.79 1.75 -9.51
N ASN A 125 15.16 0.77 -10.17
CA ASN A 125 14.41 0.99 -11.40
C ASN A 125 12.97 0.46 -11.33
N TYR A 126 12.64 -0.40 -10.37
CA TYR A 126 11.35 -1.08 -10.30
C TYR A 126 10.86 -1.19 -8.85
N LEU A 127 9.60 -0.89 -8.64
CA LEU A 127 8.92 -1.36 -7.44
C LEU A 127 8.63 -2.85 -7.59
N ASN A 128 9.24 -3.67 -6.76
CA ASN A 128 8.97 -5.11 -6.71
C ASN A 128 7.79 -5.39 -5.78
N ILE A 129 6.77 -6.08 -6.29
CA ILE A 129 5.64 -6.55 -5.48
C ILE A 129 5.58 -8.07 -5.60
N TRP A 130 5.60 -8.77 -4.48
CA TRP A 130 5.40 -10.23 -4.43
C TRP A 130 3.99 -10.54 -3.95
N THR A 131 3.28 -11.37 -4.71
CA THR A 131 2.03 -12.00 -4.27
C THR A 131 2.34 -13.43 -3.87
N VAL A 132 1.99 -13.82 -2.65
CA VAL A 132 2.39 -15.10 -2.06
C VAL A 132 1.36 -15.57 -1.04
N ALA A 133 1.26 -16.87 -0.79
CA ALA A 133 0.54 -17.38 0.38
C ALA A 133 1.39 -17.12 1.64
N ILE A 134 1.08 -16.05 2.38
CA ILE A 134 1.81 -15.74 3.63
C ILE A 134 1.37 -16.76 4.71
N PRO A 135 2.31 -17.47 5.36
CA PRO A 135 1.99 -18.44 6.40
C PRO A 135 1.25 -17.79 7.58
N ASN A 136 0.28 -18.53 8.13
CA ASN A 136 -0.53 -18.12 9.28
C ASN A 136 -1.39 -16.86 9.06
N THR A 137 -1.54 -16.40 7.82
CA THR A 137 -2.47 -15.34 7.47
C THR A 137 -3.89 -15.89 7.47
N ASN A 138 -4.79 -15.19 8.14
CA ASN A 138 -6.22 -15.44 8.06
C ASN A 138 -6.96 -14.12 7.82
N ILE A 139 -8.22 -14.21 7.39
CA ILE A 139 -9.05 -13.04 7.06
C ILE A 139 -9.37 -12.14 8.27
N PHE A 140 -9.10 -12.60 9.48
CA PHE A 140 -9.41 -11.89 10.73
C PHE A 140 -8.16 -11.50 11.53
N GLY A 141 -6.95 -11.79 10.99
CA GLY A 141 -5.70 -11.47 11.68
C GLY A 141 -4.49 -12.10 10.99
N GLY A 142 -3.31 -11.87 11.54
CA GLY A 142 -2.04 -12.25 10.94
C GLY A 142 -1.53 -11.25 9.92
N VAL A 143 -0.40 -11.55 9.32
CA VAL A 143 0.27 -10.67 8.34
C VAL A 143 -0.40 -10.80 6.98
N GLN A 144 -1.13 -9.79 6.54
CA GLN A 144 -1.80 -9.75 5.23
C GLN A 144 -0.90 -9.16 4.15
N GLY A 145 0.05 -8.35 4.53
CA GLY A 145 1.09 -7.76 3.71
C GLY A 145 2.15 -7.12 4.58
N TYR A 146 3.30 -6.82 4.01
CA TYR A 146 4.36 -6.08 4.67
C TYR A 146 5.31 -5.46 3.66
N SER A 147 6.00 -4.42 4.08
CA SER A 147 7.09 -3.78 3.36
C SER A 147 8.13 -3.25 4.35
N TYR A 148 9.30 -2.91 3.83
CA TYR A 148 10.35 -2.29 4.64
C TYR A 148 10.37 -0.80 4.34
N SER A 149 10.15 0.01 5.39
CA SER A 149 10.16 1.46 5.29
C SER A 149 11.59 2.02 5.26
N PRO A 150 11.85 3.05 4.44
CA PRO A 150 13.07 3.84 4.52
C PRO A 150 13.34 4.42 5.91
N ALA A 151 12.30 4.82 6.64
CA ALA A 151 12.40 5.34 8.00
C ALA A 151 13.05 4.34 8.98
N ASN A 152 12.97 3.04 8.69
CA ASN A 152 13.60 1.97 9.47
C ASN A 152 15.01 1.61 8.97
N GLY A 153 15.58 2.39 8.05
CA GLY A 153 16.92 2.17 7.50
C GLY A 153 17.02 1.04 6.46
N PHE A 154 15.89 0.59 5.90
CA PHE A 154 15.85 -0.49 4.93
C PHE A 154 15.70 -0.02 3.47
N ALA A 155 15.62 1.29 3.22
CA ALA A 155 15.49 1.82 1.86
C ALA A 155 16.65 1.41 0.95
N GLY A 156 16.34 0.88 -0.20
CA GLY A 156 17.32 0.46 -1.20
C GLY A 156 18.25 -0.66 -0.76
N VAL A 157 17.95 -1.35 0.34
CA VAL A 157 18.70 -2.50 0.83
C VAL A 157 18.15 -3.76 0.18
N SER A 158 18.80 -4.19 -0.89
CA SER A 158 18.54 -5.49 -1.51
C SER A 158 19.07 -6.62 -0.60
N PRO A 159 18.31 -7.68 -0.39
CA PRO A 159 17.06 -8.11 -1.06
C PRO A 159 15.76 -7.74 -0.31
N LEU A 160 15.82 -6.91 0.72
CA LEU A 160 14.65 -6.62 1.57
C LEU A 160 13.70 -5.58 0.95
N ASP A 161 14.16 -4.83 -0.04
CA ASP A 161 13.38 -3.79 -0.71
C ASP A 161 12.16 -4.37 -1.45
N GLY A 162 11.02 -3.68 -1.34
CA GLY A 162 9.78 -4.00 -2.03
C GLY A 162 8.62 -4.39 -1.10
N VAL A 163 7.49 -4.72 -1.70
CA VAL A 163 6.21 -4.97 -1.06
C VAL A 163 5.83 -6.44 -1.19
N VAL A 164 5.37 -7.06 -0.11
CA VAL A 164 4.82 -8.43 -0.10
C VAL A 164 3.36 -8.37 0.33
N VAL A 165 2.49 -9.01 -0.45
CA VAL A 165 1.05 -9.08 -0.15
C VAL A 165 0.57 -10.52 -0.25
N ASP A 166 -0.23 -10.96 0.71
CA ASP A 166 -0.90 -12.24 0.58
C ASP A 166 -1.86 -12.21 -0.63
N TYR A 167 -1.78 -13.24 -1.46
CA TYR A 167 -2.50 -13.29 -2.74
C TYR A 167 -4.01 -13.06 -2.61
N ARG A 168 -4.62 -13.38 -1.46
CA ARG A 168 -6.04 -13.19 -1.19
C ARG A 168 -6.44 -11.72 -1.01
N PHE A 169 -5.48 -10.86 -0.69
CA PHE A 169 -5.69 -9.42 -0.47
C PHE A 169 -5.17 -8.57 -1.63
N PHE A 170 -4.76 -9.20 -2.73
CA PHE A 170 -4.22 -8.52 -3.89
C PHE A 170 -5.25 -8.39 -5.01
N GLY A 171 -5.47 -7.17 -5.50
CA GLY A 171 -6.45 -6.86 -6.54
C GLY A 171 -7.82 -6.46 -6.00
N VAL A 172 -8.70 -6.04 -6.90
CA VAL A 172 -10.07 -5.60 -6.63
C VAL A 172 -11.05 -6.52 -7.33
N GLY A 173 -12.07 -6.96 -6.63
CA GLY A 173 -13.02 -7.96 -7.17
C GLY A 173 -12.36 -9.34 -7.30
N HIS A 174 -12.81 -10.13 -8.27
CA HIS A 174 -12.39 -11.53 -8.43
C HIS A 174 -12.61 -12.31 -7.12
N GLU A 175 -11.61 -13.09 -6.70
CA GLU A 175 -11.63 -13.79 -5.41
C GLU A 175 -10.85 -13.04 -4.32
N SER A 176 -10.46 -11.77 -4.57
CA SER A 176 -9.79 -10.94 -3.58
C SER A 176 -10.72 -10.62 -2.40
N ILE A 177 -10.20 -10.75 -1.19
CA ILE A 177 -10.95 -10.47 0.03
C ILE A 177 -10.83 -8.99 0.42
N GLY A 178 -9.77 -8.31 -0.04
CA GLY A 178 -9.31 -7.06 0.55
C GLY A 178 -9.32 -5.84 -0.38
N ASN A 179 -10.07 -5.82 -1.49
CA ASN A 179 -10.21 -4.66 -2.40
C ASN A 179 -8.91 -3.90 -2.71
N GLY A 180 -7.74 -4.56 -2.54
CA GLY A 180 -6.42 -4.02 -2.88
C GLY A 180 -5.83 -3.01 -1.90
N VAL A 181 -6.50 -2.67 -0.81
CA VAL A 181 -6.04 -1.63 0.15
C VAL A 181 -4.77 -2.02 0.89
N ILE A 182 -4.57 -3.32 1.16
CA ILE A 182 -3.34 -3.80 1.80
C ILE A 182 -2.11 -3.42 0.97
N ALA A 183 -2.15 -3.62 -0.36
CA ALA A 183 -1.06 -3.21 -1.23
C ALA A 183 -0.87 -1.68 -1.26
N VAL A 184 -1.95 -0.90 -1.18
CA VAL A 184 -1.87 0.57 -1.08
C VAL A 184 -1.16 0.98 0.20
N ARG A 185 -1.57 0.44 1.36
CA ARG A 185 -0.97 0.73 2.66
C ARG A 185 0.52 0.35 2.68
N GLU A 186 0.84 -0.86 2.24
CA GLU A 186 2.24 -1.31 2.24
C GLU A 186 3.11 -0.55 1.21
N THR A 187 2.52 -0.06 0.11
CA THR A 187 3.21 0.85 -0.81
C THR A 187 3.45 2.21 -0.16
N GLY A 188 2.49 2.76 0.58
CA GLY A 188 2.69 3.97 1.39
C GLY A 188 3.84 3.81 2.38
N ARG A 189 3.88 2.69 3.11
CA ARG A 189 4.98 2.34 4.03
C ARG A 189 6.33 2.22 3.29
N TYR A 190 6.33 1.57 2.13
CA TYR A 190 7.50 1.45 1.27
C TYR A 190 8.03 2.83 0.85
N LEU A 191 7.16 3.80 0.62
CA LEU A 191 7.52 5.18 0.27
C LEU A 191 7.91 6.05 1.47
N GLY A 192 7.81 5.53 2.71
CA GLY A 192 8.30 6.20 3.91
C GLY A 192 7.24 6.51 4.95
N LEU A 193 5.96 6.31 4.66
CA LEU A 193 4.89 6.60 5.60
C LEU A 193 4.89 5.63 6.80
N LEU A 194 4.55 6.13 7.95
CA LEU A 194 4.22 5.35 9.14
C LEU A 194 2.70 5.11 9.20
N ASP A 195 2.30 4.17 10.03
CA ASP A 195 0.90 4.02 10.41
C ASP A 195 0.47 5.25 11.22
N ILE A 196 -0.77 5.71 11.04
CA ILE A 196 -1.25 6.94 11.70
C ILE A 196 -1.31 6.84 13.23
N TRP A 197 -1.29 5.64 13.81
CA TRP A 197 -1.12 5.44 15.26
C TRP A 197 0.36 5.37 15.68
N GLY A 198 1.29 5.59 14.76
CA GLY A 198 2.73 5.55 14.99
C GLY A 198 3.30 4.15 15.12
N MET A 199 4.20 3.96 16.08
CA MET A 199 4.94 2.72 16.26
C MET A 199 4.22 1.73 17.18
N ASN A 200 4.57 0.46 17.01
CA ASN A 200 4.19 -0.61 17.92
C ASN A 200 5.32 -0.92 18.92
N ASP A 201 4.97 -1.52 20.03
CA ASP A 201 5.91 -2.07 21.00
C ASP A 201 6.61 -3.34 20.48
N ALA A 202 7.49 -3.93 21.28
CA ALA A 202 8.21 -5.15 20.92
C ALA A 202 7.31 -6.39 20.73
N ASN A 203 6.05 -6.33 21.19
CA ASN A 203 5.05 -7.38 21.00
C ASN A 203 4.14 -7.10 19.78
N GLY A 204 4.36 -6.00 19.07
CA GLY A 204 3.55 -5.59 17.91
C GLY A 204 2.25 -4.87 18.29
N LEU A 205 2.10 -4.41 19.54
CA LEU A 205 0.94 -3.65 20.00
C LEU A 205 1.18 -2.14 19.89
N PRO A 206 0.17 -1.34 19.49
CA PRO A 206 0.28 0.11 19.42
C PRO A 206 0.70 0.72 20.75
N LEU A 207 1.56 1.74 20.70
CA LEU A 207 2.02 2.49 21.89
C LEU A 207 0.95 3.46 22.41
N GLY A 208 -0.23 3.48 21.82
CA GLY A 208 -1.32 4.39 22.19
C GLY A 208 -0.95 5.84 21.91
N CYS A 209 -1.57 6.76 22.62
CA CYS A 209 -1.36 8.21 22.48
C CYS A 209 0.05 8.71 22.87
N SER A 210 1.02 7.83 23.05
CA SER A 210 2.42 8.21 23.27
C SER A 210 3.26 8.11 21.98
N SER A 211 2.66 7.72 20.88
CA SER A 211 3.29 7.62 19.56
C SER A 211 2.32 8.09 18.49
N ASP A 212 2.85 8.70 17.44
CA ASP A 212 2.13 9.12 16.25
C ASP A 212 3.00 8.89 14.99
N ASP A 213 2.52 9.29 13.83
CA ASP A 213 3.28 9.23 12.58
C ASP A 213 4.19 10.44 12.35
N GLY A 214 4.15 11.44 13.25
CA GLY A 214 4.96 12.66 13.19
C GLY A 214 4.44 13.71 12.21
N LEU A 215 3.23 13.55 11.67
CA LEU A 215 2.62 14.46 10.70
C LEU A 215 1.52 15.30 11.36
N THR A 216 1.41 16.58 10.97
CA THR A 216 0.52 17.51 11.67
C THR A 216 -0.92 17.46 11.17
N ASP A 217 -1.16 16.96 9.98
CA ASP A 217 -2.49 16.86 9.36
C ASP A 217 -3.15 15.48 9.51
N THR A 218 -2.46 14.54 10.15
CA THR A 218 -2.99 13.26 10.65
C THR A 218 -3.22 13.39 12.16
N PRO A 219 -4.48 13.37 12.65
CA PRO A 219 -4.75 13.44 14.08
C PRO A 219 -4.17 12.25 14.83
N ASP A 220 -3.64 12.49 16.05
CA ASP A 220 -3.13 11.42 16.92
C ASP A 220 -4.19 10.34 17.13
N GLN A 221 -3.82 9.09 16.96
CA GLN A 221 -4.69 7.93 17.07
C GLN A 221 -4.04 6.85 17.94
N ALA A 222 -4.81 6.25 18.86
CA ALA A 222 -4.27 5.33 19.84
C ALA A 222 -3.96 3.93 19.27
N GLU A 223 -4.74 3.48 18.28
CA GLU A 223 -4.69 2.13 17.71
C GLU A 223 -5.38 2.08 16.35
N PRO A 224 -5.18 1.03 15.54
CA PRO A 224 -5.92 0.86 14.31
C PRO A 224 -7.43 0.80 14.53
N THR A 225 -8.21 1.58 13.77
CA THR A 225 -9.67 1.66 13.93
C THR A 225 -10.35 0.31 13.69
N GLY A 226 -9.89 -0.48 12.75
CA GLY A 226 -10.53 -1.71 12.30
C GLY A 226 -10.34 -2.93 13.20
N ILE A 227 -9.55 -2.83 14.27
CA ILE A 227 -9.38 -3.96 15.21
C ILE A 227 -10.68 -4.27 15.93
N ALA A 228 -11.35 -3.24 16.46
CA ALA A 228 -12.58 -3.40 17.23
C ALA A 228 -13.84 -3.46 16.35
N ASN A 229 -13.83 -2.83 15.18
CA ASN A 229 -15.00 -2.73 14.31
C ASN A 229 -14.63 -3.11 12.86
N PRO A 230 -15.19 -4.21 12.29
CA PRO A 230 -14.89 -4.62 10.93
C PRO A 230 -15.59 -3.79 9.84
N HIS A 231 -16.47 -2.87 10.20
CA HIS A 231 -17.24 -2.03 9.26
C HIS A 231 -16.83 -0.58 9.34
N CYS A 232 -17.10 0.17 8.26
CA CYS A 232 -16.96 1.62 8.29
C CYS A 232 -17.73 2.21 9.45
N PRO A 233 -17.09 3.01 10.32
CA PRO A 233 -17.76 3.61 11.46
C PRO A 233 -18.91 4.53 11.01
N SER A 234 -20.09 4.38 11.59
CA SER A 234 -21.22 5.32 11.38
C SER A 234 -21.04 6.63 12.16
N ILE A 235 -20.19 6.61 13.17
CA ILE A 235 -19.78 7.75 13.96
C ILE A 235 -18.25 7.75 13.94
N ILE A 236 -17.66 8.92 13.68
CA ILE A 236 -16.19 9.05 13.64
C ILE A 236 -15.64 8.65 15.02
N PRO A 237 -14.75 7.63 15.09
CA PRO A 237 -14.12 7.25 16.34
C PRO A 237 -13.27 8.40 16.90
N THR A 238 -12.98 8.37 18.17
CA THR A 238 -12.15 9.37 18.84
C THR A 238 -11.21 8.69 19.81
N SER A 239 -9.94 9.02 19.71
CA SER A 239 -8.91 8.64 20.67
C SER A 239 -7.92 9.80 20.82
N CYS A 240 -7.05 9.78 21.80
CA CYS A 240 -6.00 10.78 22.02
C CYS A 240 -6.51 12.25 22.05
N GLY A 241 -7.81 12.46 22.24
CA GLY A 241 -8.43 13.80 22.25
C GLY A 241 -8.76 14.37 20.86
N SER A 242 -8.67 13.57 19.83
CA SER A 242 -8.97 13.92 18.42
C SER A 242 -9.90 12.92 17.76
N ASN A 243 -10.35 13.25 16.53
CA ASN A 243 -11.11 12.33 15.70
C ASN A 243 -10.14 11.41 14.95
N ASP A 244 -10.34 10.09 15.02
CA ASP A 244 -9.50 9.11 14.34
C ASP A 244 -9.77 9.13 12.83
N MET A 245 -8.70 9.21 12.03
CA MET A 245 -8.80 9.34 10.57
C MET A 245 -8.90 7.97 9.89
N TYR A 246 -9.94 7.21 10.22
CA TYR A 246 -10.18 5.86 9.71
C TYR A 246 -10.25 5.75 8.17
N THR A 247 -10.42 6.87 7.47
CA THR A 247 -10.44 6.93 6.01
C THR A 247 -9.05 7.07 5.38
N ASN A 248 -8.00 7.20 6.18
CA ASN A 248 -6.64 7.25 5.71
C ASN A 248 -6.14 5.86 5.30
N TYR A 249 -5.40 5.77 4.19
CA TYR A 249 -4.82 4.49 3.74
C TYR A 249 -3.77 3.93 4.70
N MET A 250 -3.18 4.76 5.57
CA MET A 250 -2.25 4.31 6.61
C MET A 250 -2.93 3.89 7.91
N ASP A 251 -4.27 3.93 7.98
CA ASP A 251 -5.02 3.21 9.01
C ASP A 251 -5.23 1.75 8.59
N TYR A 252 -5.56 0.88 9.52
CA TYR A 252 -5.94 -0.49 9.26
C TYR A 252 -7.43 -0.68 9.53
N MET A 253 -8.17 -0.93 8.45
CA MET A 253 -9.59 -1.25 8.48
C MET A 253 -9.84 -2.62 7.88
N ARG A 254 -10.78 -3.37 8.46
CA ARG A 254 -11.22 -4.63 7.86
C ARG A 254 -12.20 -4.42 6.69
N ALA A 255 -12.92 -3.30 6.71
CA ALA A 255 -13.81 -2.89 5.64
C ALA A 255 -13.06 -1.91 4.73
N ASP A 256 -12.49 -2.42 3.66
CA ASP A 256 -11.55 -1.72 2.78
C ASP A 256 -12.16 -0.53 2.03
N GLU A 257 -13.48 -0.46 1.94
CA GLU A 257 -14.20 0.66 1.34
C GLU A 257 -14.15 1.96 2.15
N CYS A 258 -13.66 1.90 3.39
CA CYS A 258 -13.53 3.07 4.25
C CYS A 258 -12.31 3.93 3.92
N GLN A 259 -11.22 3.30 3.46
CA GLN A 259 -9.94 3.96 3.24
C GLN A 259 -9.91 4.56 1.84
N THR A 260 -9.74 5.88 1.75
CA THR A 260 -9.99 6.65 0.53
C THR A 260 -8.99 7.77 0.29
N MET A 261 -8.04 8.02 1.21
CA MET A 261 -7.21 9.21 1.12
C MET A 261 -5.82 9.07 1.75
N PHE A 262 -4.90 9.87 1.23
CA PHE A 262 -3.68 10.32 1.89
C PHE A 262 -3.80 11.83 2.16
N THR A 263 -3.06 12.35 3.15
CA THR A 263 -3.02 13.78 3.50
C THR A 263 -1.88 14.51 2.78
N ALA A 264 -1.87 15.84 2.89
CA ALA A 264 -0.82 16.67 2.29
C ALA A 264 0.55 16.43 2.94
N ASP A 265 0.61 16.30 4.26
CA ASP A 265 1.87 16.04 4.96
C ASP A 265 2.40 14.63 4.62
N GLN A 266 1.51 13.63 4.45
CA GLN A 266 1.90 12.30 3.97
C GLN A 266 2.50 12.33 2.56
N VAL A 267 1.98 13.16 1.67
CA VAL A 267 2.49 13.31 0.30
C VAL A 267 3.87 13.98 0.27
N ASN A 268 4.22 14.75 1.28
CA ASN A 268 5.48 15.49 1.37
C ASN A 268 6.63 14.69 2.02
N VAL A 269 6.37 13.48 2.51
CA VAL A 269 7.40 12.57 3.06
C VAL A 269 8.28 12.02 1.96
#